data_beb78d809f9d9965c37233acba700824
#
_entry.id   beb78d809f9d9965c37233acba700824
#
_cell.length_a   1.000
_cell.length_b   1.000
_cell.length_c   1.000
_cell.angle_alpha   90.00
_cell.angle_beta   90.00
_cell.angle_gamma   90.00
#
_symmetry.space_group_name_H-M   'P 1'
#
loop_
_entity.id
_entity.type
_entity.pdbx_description
1 polymer ?
#
loop_
_entity_poly.entity_id
_entity_poly.type
_entity_poly.pdbx_seq_one_letter_code
_entity_poly.pdbx_strand_id
1 'polypeptide(L)'
;GQEVAKRAGIKLYYEAPRIPIEKVEQSEKDDCSFYNELVKLYGFAMKIYKNKIVVFNEATYEKKKSVATLTEQNIEPNWSWNTKLCRTYTGAKYEYTNNDKNQTIKVEVGGGNRILKVTDAASNASEAERITLAKINEANKGDTTMSVTMTRANRKIIATSCVTIKGFGKLDGKYY
;
A
#
# COMPACT_ATOMS: atom_id res chain seq x y z
N GLY A 1 -16.80 4.20 3.94
CA GLY A 1 -15.85 5.10 4.59
C GLY A 1 -16.50 6.26 5.33
N GLN A 2 -17.43 6.97 4.69
CA GLN A 2 -18.12 8.09 5.36
C GLN A 2 -18.94 7.64 6.57
N GLU A 3 -19.62 6.52 6.49
CA GLU A 3 -20.38 5.97 7.62
C GLU A 3 -19.48 5.55 8.77
N VAL A 4 -18.34 4.90 8.48
CA VAL A 4 -17.35 4.51 9.50
C VAL A 4 -16.81 5.77 10.20
N ALA A 5 -16.42 6.77 9.45
CA ALA A 5 -15.95 8.03 10.01
C ALA A 5 -17.02 8.75 10.86
N LYS A 6 -18.28 8.73 10.41
CA LYS A 6 -19.42 9.29 11.14
C LYS A 6 -19.67 8.57 12.46
N ARG A 7 -19.66 7.22 12.45
CA ARG A 7 -19.83 6.41 13.67
C ARG A 7 -18.70 6.66 14.69
N ALA A 8 -17.46 6.82 14.17
CA ALA A 8 -16.29 7.13 14.99
C ALA A 8 -16.21 8.60 15.44
N GLY A 9 -17.09 9.48 14.98
CA GLY A 9 -17.05 10.92 15.31
C GLY A 9 -15.85 11.68 14.76
N ILE A 10 -15.22 11.18 13.69
CA ILE A 10 -14.00 11.75 13.10
C ILE A 10 -14.21 12.09 11.61
N LYS A 11 -13.34 12.94 11.05
CA LYS A 11 -13.43 13.35 9.64
C LYS A 11 -12.78 12.34 8.71
N LEU A 12 -13.38 12.10 7.55
CA LEU A 12 -12.76 11.35 6.46
C LEU A 12 -12.11 12.30 5.46
N TYR A 13 -10.83 12.10 5.20
CA TYR A 13 -10.06 12.71 4.13
C TYR A 13 -9.78 11.64 3.07
N TYR A 14 -10.35 11.79 1.88
CA TYR A 14 -10.24 10.78 0.84
C TYR A 14 -9.50 11.36 -0.37
N GLU A 15 -8.21 11.02 -0.48
CA GLU A 15 -7.27 11.44 -1.53
C GLU A 15 -7.04 10.31 -2.57
N ALA A 16 -8.07 9.56 -2.87
CA ALA A 16 -8.01 8.42 -3.79
C ALA A 16 -9.18 8.49 -4.80
N PRO A 17 -9.08 7.86 -5.97
CA PRO A 17 -10.20 7.74 -6.89
C PRO A 17 -11.40 7.07 -6.22
N ARG A 18 -12.59 7.58 -6.49
CA ARG A 18 -13.83 6.94 -6.03
C ARG A 18 -14.04 5.65 -6.79
N ILE A 19 -14.22 4.56 -6.04
CA ILE A 19 -14.56 3.25 -6.60
C ILE A 19 -15.99 2.93 -6.21
N PRO A 20 -16.89 2.72 -7.19
CA PRO A 20 -18.22 2.22 -6.89
C PRO A 20 -18.11 0.76 -6.42
N ILE A 21 -18.68 0.46 -5.28
CA ILE A 21 -18.75 -0.88 -4.70
C ILE A 21 -20.22 -1.23 -4.60
N GLU A 22 -20.66 -2.29 -5.26
CA GLU A 22 -22.07 -2.67 -5.32
C GLU A 22 -22.57 -3.18 -3.97
N LYS A 23 -21.82 -4.08 -3.34
CA LYS A 23 -22.18 -4.67 -2.05
C LYS A 23 -20.92 -5.06 -1.29
N VAL A 24 -20.86 -4.72 -0.01
CA VAL A 24 -19.84 -5.19 0.93
C VAL A 24 -20.51 -5.55 2.24
N GLU A 25 -20.24 -6.74 2.74
CA GLU A 25 -20.74 -7.21 4.02
C GLU A 25 -19.62 -7.13 5.07
N GLN A 26 -19.94 -6.52 6.19
CA GLN A 26 -19.06 -6.52 7.36
C GLN A 26 -19.51 -7.64 8.29
N SER A 27 -18.66 -8.64 8.50
CA SER A 27 -18.92 -9.70 9.46
C SER A 27 -17.80 -9.77 10.49
N GLU A 28 -18.15 -9.87 11.76
CA GLU A 28 -17.27 -10.16 12.91
C GLU A 28 -16.04 -9.25 13.08
N LYS A 29 -16.02 -8.05 12.46
CA LYS A 29 -14.93 -7.10 12.53
C LYS A 29 -15.40 -5.74 12.99
N ASP A 30 -14.53 -5.02 13.70
CA ASP A 30 -14.76 -3.62 13.99
C ASP A 30 -14.69 -2.75 12.72
N ASP A 31 -15.34 -1.59 12.78
CA ASP A 31 -15.45 -0.67 11.65
C ASP A 31 -14.10 -0.23 11.06
N CYS A 32 -13.09 -0.04 11.91
CA CYS A 32 -11.79 0.44 11.47
C CYS A 32 -11.01 -0.65 10.76
N SER A 33 -10.99 -1.85 11.31
CA SER A 33 -10.35 -3.03 10.70
C SER A 33 -11.01 -3.40 9.38
N PHE A 34 -12.33 -3.46 9.35
CA PHE A 34 -13.08 -3.70 8.12
C PHE A 34 -12.77 -2.68 7.04
N TYR A 35 -12.80 -1.38 7.38
CA TYR A 35 -12.54 -0.33 6.41
C TYR A 35 -11.07 -0.32 5.93
N ASN A 36 -10.11 -0.62 6.80
CA ASN A 36 -8.71 -0.74 6.44
C ASN A 36 -8.46 -1.90 5.47
N GLU A 37 -9.08 -3.06 5.70
CA GLU A 37 -8.98 -4.19 4.77
C GLU A 37 -9.59 -3.86 3.40
N LEU A 38 -10.76 -3.22 3.40
CA LEU A 38 -11.42 -2.80 2.17
C LEU A 38 -10.54 -1.81 1.38
N VAL A 39 -9.95 -0.84 2.05
CA VAL A 39 -9.04 0.15 1.46
C VAL A 39 -7.83 -0.54 0.83
N LYS A 40 -7.22 -1.50 1.55
CA LYS A 40 -6.08 -2.29 1.07
C LYS A 40 -6.43 -3.18 -0.13
N LEU A 41 -7.61 -3.80 -0.12
CA LEU A 41 -8.07 -4.65 -1.24
C LEU A 41 -8.04 -3.89 -2.58
N TYR A 42 -8.37 -2.60 -2.56
CA TYR A 42 -8.36 -1.75 -3.74
C TYR A 42 -7.03 -0.99 -3.97
N GLY A 43 -5.96 -1.36 -3.26
CA GLY A 43 -4.62 -0.79 -3.45
C GLY A 43 -4.42 0.61 -2.88
N PHE A 44 -5.22 0.98 -1.89
CA PHE A 44 -5.05 2.22 -1.15
C PHE A 44 -4.50 1.96 0.24
N ALA A 45 -4.01 3.00 0.87
CA ALA A 45 -3.60 2.99 2.27
C ALA A 45 -4.52 3.87 3.11
N MET A 46 -4.66 3.51 4.37
CA MET A 46 -5.39 4.27 5.36
C MET A 46 -4.48 4.59 6.55
N LYS A 47 -4.58 5.81 7.05
CA LYS A 47 -4.00 6.21 8.33
C LYS A 47 -4.96 7.06 9.13
N ILE A 48 -4.82 6.99 10.44
CA ILE A 48 -5.52 7.90 11.36
C ILE A 48 -4.53 8.95 11.82
N TYR A 49 -4.85 10.21 11.61
CA TYR A 49 -4.01 11.35 11.99
C TYR A 49 -4.86 12.52 12.46
N LYS A 50 -4.57 13.03 13.66
CA LYS A 50 -5.27 14.20 14.25
C LYS A 50 -6.80 14.12 14.13
N ASN A 51 -7.40 13.05 14.62
CA ASN A 51 -8.85 12.80 14.54
C ASN A 51 -9.43 12.81 13.13
N LYS A 52 -8.65 12.31 12.16
CA LYS A 52 -9.08 12.16 10.77
C LYS A 52 -8.66 10.78 10.26
N ILE A 53 -9.54 10.13 9.52
CA ILE A 53 -9.17 9.02 8.66
C ILE A 53 -8.68 9.62 7.34
N VAL A 54 -7.48 9.25 6.92
CA VAL A 54 -6.91 9.66 5.64
C VAL A 54 -6.74 8.43 4.78
N VAL A 55 -7.43 8.38 3.65
CA VAL A 55 -7.28 7.33 2.62
C VAL A 55 -6.57 7.93 1.43
N PHE A 56 -5.51 7.28 0.96
CA PHE A 56 -4.66 7.79 -0.11
C PHE A 56 -4.07 6.67 -0.96
N ASN A 57 -3.63 7.02 -2.17
CA ASN A 57 -2.92 6.10 -3.04
C ASN A 57 -1.41 6.17 -2.74
N GLU A 58 -0.83 5.07 -2.24
CA GLU A 58 0.59 4.99 -1.88
C GLU A 58 1.51 5.30 -3.08
N ALA A 59 1.20 4.77 -4.27
CA ALA A 59 1.99 5.04 -5.47
C ALA A 59 2.10 6.54 -5.81
N THR A 60 1.08 7.34 -5.46
CA THR A 60 1.13 8.80 -5.58
C THR A 60 2.05 9.42 -4.54
N TYR A 61 2.05 8.88 -3.33
CA TYR A 61 2.91 9.35 -2.24
C TYR A 61 4.38 8.99 -2.47
N GLU A 62 4.67 7.79 -2.96
CA GLU A 62 6.01 7.35 -3.34
C GLU A 62 6.65 8.22 -4.42
N LYS A 63 5.85 8.81 -5.30
CA LYS A 63 6.33 9.73 -6.35
C LYS A 63 6.65 11.14 -5.82
N LYS A 64 6.21 11.50 -4.61
CA LYS A 64 6.50 12.82 -4.03
C LYS A 64 8.01 13.04 -3.87
N LYS A 65 8.45 14.28 -3.94
CA LYS A 65 9.84 14.64 -3.69
C LYS A 65 10.22 14.31 -2.24
N SER A 66 11.46 13.89 -2.04
CA SER A 66 12.00 13.66 -0.69
C SER A 66 11.96 14.94 0.12
N VAL A 67 11.49 14.85 1.35
CA VAL A 67 11.42 16.00 2.30
C VAL A 67 12.75 16.26 2.99
N ALA A 68 13.64 15.25 2.98
CA ALA A 68 14.99 15.34 3.55
C ALA A 68 15.93 14.36 2.84
N THR A 69 17.22 14.66 2.90
CA THR A 69 18.29 13.73 2.58
C THR A 69 18.99 13.38 3.90
N LEU A 70 19.12 12.09 4.17
CA LEU A 70 19.81 11.54 5.33
C LEU A 70 21.15 10.97 4.90
N THR A 71 22.18 11.29 5.64
CA THR A 71 23.56 10.81 5.47
C THR A 71 24.05 10.20 6.77
N GLU A 72 25.20 9.55 6.77
CA GLU A 72 25.82 9.01 8.00
C GLU A 72 25.91 10.03 9.13
N GLN A 73 26.09 11.32 8.82
CA GLN A 73 26.13 12.39 9.83
C GLN A 73 24.79 12.65 10.53
N ASN A 74 23.69 12.27 9.90
CA ASN A 74 22.33 12.47 10.40
C ASN A 74 21.75 11.23 11.09
N ILE A 75 22.46 10.10 11.03
CA ILE A 75 21.99 8.79 11.46
C ILE A 75 22.95 8.26 12.54
N GLU A 76 22.38 7.71 13.61
CA GLU A 76 23.15 7.01 14.64
C GLU A 76 23.79 5.74 14.08
N PRO A 77 24.96 5.30 14.58
CA PRO A 77 25.67 4.13 14.02
C PRO A 77 24.95 2.79 14.18
N ASN A 78 23.84 2.73 14.89
CA ASN A 78 23.04 1.53 15.15
C ASN A 78 21.95 1.26 14.11
N TRP A 79 22.12 1.74 12.87
CA TRP A 79 21.17 1.46 11.79
C TRP A 79 21.23 -0.01 11.33
N SER A 80 20.12 -0.50 10.79
CA SER A 80 20.02 -1.83 10.20
C SER A 80 19.22 -1.81 8.91
N TRP A 81 19.43 -2.83 8.07
CA TRP A 81 18.69 -2.99 6.82
C TRP A 81 18.31 -4.45 6.61
N ASN A 82 17.25 -4.65 5.85
CA ASN A 82 16.81 -5.97 5.44
C ASN A 82 16.35 -5.91 3.97
N THR A 83 16.79 -6.86 3.17
CA THR A 83 16.34 -7.04 1.79
C THR A 83 15.70 -8.41 1.65
N LYS A 84 14.47 -8.45 1.16
CA LYS A 84 13.75 -9.69 0.88
C LYS A 84 14.11 -10.18 -0.52
N LEU A 85 14.70 -11.36 -0.62
CA LEU A 85 14.92 -12.06 -1.90
C LEU A 85 13.74 -12.95 -2.30
N CYS A 86 12.85 -13.24 -1.34
CA CYS A 86 11.67 -14.09 -1.54
C CYS A 86 10.42 -13.26 -1.61
N ARG A 87 9.41 -13.75 -2.34
CA ARG A 87 8.09 -13.13 -2.51
C ARG A 87 8.12 -11.79 -3.28
N THR A 88 9.12 -11.60 -4.14
CA THR A 88 9.11 -10.53 -5.14
C THR A 88 8.58 -11.10 -6.45
N TYR A 89 7.62 -10.42 -7.03
CA TYR A 89 6.92 -10.89 -8.22
C TYR A 89 7.14 -9.93 -9.39
N THR A 90 7.33 -10.49 -10.58
CA THR A 90 7.50 -9.71 -11.82
C THR A 90 6.17 -9.51 -12.55
N GLY A 91 5.16 -10.29 -12.18
CA GLY A 91 3.82 -10.18 -12.72
C GLY A 91 2.79 -10.87 -11.81
N ALA A 92 1.52 -10.71 -12.14
CA ALA A 92 0.42 -11.38 -11.47
C ALA A 92 -0.61 -11.88 -12.47
N LYS A 93 -1.22 -13.03 -12.15
CA LYS A 93 -2.34 -13.62 -12.91
C LYS A 93 -3.53 -13.72 -11.97
N TYR A 94 -4.63 -13.19 -12.43
CA TYR A 94 -5.94 -13.30 -11.81
C TYR A 94 -6.80 -14.26 -12.57
N GLU A 95 -7.42 -15.19 -11.86
CA GLU A 95 -8.42 -16.09 -12.42
C GLU A 95 -9.51 -16.33 -11.38
N TYR A 96 -10.72 -15.94 -11.69
CA TYR A 96 -11.88 -16.14 -10.82
C TYR A 96 -13.09 -16.54 -11.66
N THR A 97 -13.73 -17.62 -11.27
CA THR A 97 -14.98 -18.08 -11.89
C THR A 97 -16.15 -17.70 -10.99
N ASN A 98 -17.01 -16.84 -11.51
CA ASN A 98 -18.28 -16.52 -10.86
C ASN A 98 -19.30 -17.58 -11.27
N ASN A 99 -19.63 -18.48 -10.34
CA ASN A 99 -20.56 -19.59 -10.60
C ASN A 99 -21.99 -19.11 -10.88
N ASP A 100 -22.42 -18.00 -10.25
CA ASP A 100 -23.78 -17.47 -10.43
C ASP A 100 -23.98 -16.89 -11.83
N LYS A 101 -22.93 -16.36 -12.45
CA LYS A 101 -22.96 -15.78 -13.79
C LYS A 101 -22.36 -16.71 -14.85
N ASN A 102 -21.86 -17.87 -14.46
CA ASN A 102 -21.10 -18.81 -15.30
C ASN A 102 -20.01 -18.11 -16.15
N GLN A 103 -19.29 -17.17 -15.55
CA GLN A 103 -18.32 -16.34 -16.22
C GLN A 103 -16.96 -16.41 -15.51
N THR A 104 -15.90 -16.69 -16.28
CA THR A 104 -14.53 -16.67 -15.78
C THR A 104 -13.87 -15.34 -16.16
N ILE A 105 -13.38 -14.61 -15.17
CA ILE A 105 -12.63 -13.38 -15.35
C ILE A 105 -11.14 -13.74 -15.27
N LYS A 106 -10.37 -13.38 -16.30
CA LYS A 106 -8.92 -13.56 -16.35
C LYS A 106 -8.25 -12.23 -16.59
N VAL A 107 -7.24 -11.90 -15.79
CA VAL A 107 -6.43 -10.70 -15.93
C VAL A 107 -4.96 -11.05 -15.71
N GLU A 108 -4.09 -10.50 -16.53
CA GLU A 108 -2.65 -10.61 -16.39
C GLU A 108 -2.02 -9.21 -16.27
N VAL A 109 -1.14 -9.04 -15.29
CA VAL A 109 -0.45 -7.80 -15.04
C VAL A 109 1.05 -8.07 -14.96
N GLY A 110 1.85 -7.29 -15.69
CA GLY A 110 3.29 -7.53 -15.80
C GLY A 110 3.62 -8.81 -16.55
N GLY A 111 4.74 -9.46 -16.21
CA GLY A 111 5.20 -10.68 -16.89
C GLY A 111 6.47 -11.24 -16.25
N GLY A 112 7.07 -12.26 -16.91
CA GLY A 112 8.31 -12.91 -16.45
C GLY A 112 8.08 -14.19 -15.67
N ASN A 113 9.08 -14.62 -14.90
CA ASN A 113 9.10 -15.96 -14.31
C ASN A 113 8.50 -16.06 -12.89
N ARG A 114 8.30 -14.93 -12.23
CA ARG A 114 7.78 -14.89 -10.85
C ARG A 114 6.38 -14.26 -10.87
N ILE A 115 5.37 -15.13 -11.00
CA ILE A 115 3.98 -14.74 -11.16
C ILE A 115 3.20 -14.98 -9.87
N LEU A 116 2.59 -13.93 -9.35
CA LEU A 116 1.64 -14.00 -8.23
C LEU A 116 0.28 -14.49 -8.75
N LYS A 117 -0.28 -15.52 -8.15
CA LYS A 117 -1.66 -15.93 -8.42
C LYS A 117 -2.61 -15.23 -7.47
N VAL A 118 -3.65 -14.60 -8.02
CA VAL A 118 -4.67 -13.85 -7.29
C VAL A 118 -6.04 -14.48 -7.58
N THR A 119 -6.79 -14.78 -6.53
CA THR A 119 -8.08 -15.48 -6.59
C THR A 119 -9.20 -14.76 -5.82
N ASP A 120 -8.98 -13.53 -5.39
CA ASP A 120 -10.01 -12.74 -4.69
C ASP A 120 -11.21 -12.50 -5.61
N ALA A 121 -12.44 -12.49 -5.04
CA ALA A 121 -13.63 -12.25 -5.83
C ALA A 121 -13.67 -10.85 -6.43
N ALA A 122 -14.08 -10.74 -7.69
CA ALA A 122 -14.32 -9.47 -8.37
C ALA A 122 -15.57 -9.55 -9.23
N SER A 123 -16.29 -8.45 -9.33
CA SER A 123 -17.55 -8.36 -10.08
C SER A 123 -17.35 -8.18 -11.58
N ASN A 124 -16.19 -7.67 -11.98
CA ASN A 124 -15.82 -7.40 -13.38
C ASN A 124 -14.31 -7.33 -13.60
N ALA A 125 -13.87 -7.33 -14.85
CA ALA A 125 -12.46 -7.32 -15.23
C ALA A 125 -11.70 -6.08 -14.73
N SER A 126 -12.32 -4.90 -14.71
CA SER A 126 -11.68 -3.67 -14.22
C SER A 126 -11.41 -3.71 -12.71
N GLU A 127 -12.31 -4.31 -11.96
CA GLU A 127 -12.11 -4.56 -10.52
C GLU A 127 -11.03 -5.61 -10.29
N ALA A 128 -11.05 -6.70 -11.04
CA ALA A 128 -10.03 -7.75 -11.01
C ALA A 128 -8.64 -7.20 -11.29
N GLU A 129 -8.49 -6.31 -12.27
CA GLU A 129 -7.21 -5.66 -12.58
C GLU A 129 -6.70 -4.81 -11.42
N ARG A 130 -7.57 -4.02 -10.80
CA ARG A 130 -7.20 -3.20 -9.62
C ARG A 130 -6.76 -4.05 -8.44
N ILE A 131 -7.52 -5.11 -8.13
CA ILE A 131 -7.18 -6.05 -7.05
C ILE A 131 -5.84 -6.72 -7.35
N THR A 132 -5.61 -7.13 -8.59
CA THR A 132 -4.36 -7.77 -9.02
C THR A 132 -3.17 -6.83 -8.88
N LEU A 133 -3.31 -5.57 -9.31
CA LEU A 133 -2.30 -4.53 -9.13
C LEU A 133 -2.04 -4.24 -7.65
N ALA A 134 -3.08 -4.17 -6.84
CA ALA A 134 -2.96 -3.96 -5.40
C ALA A 134 -2.16 -5.09 -4.73
N LYS A 135 -2.49 -6.35 -5.06
CA LYS A 135 -1.84 -7.54 -4.49
C LYS A 135 -0.37 -7.66 -4.88
N ILE A 136 -0.02 -7.43 -6.15
CA ILE A 136 1.39 -7.48 -6.57
C ILE A 136 2.20 -6.34 -5.93
N ASN A 137 1.65 -5.14 -5.82
CA ASN A 137 2.29 -4.02 -5.16
C ASN A 137 2.50 -4.28 -3.66
N GLU A 138 1.48 -4.82 -2.97
CA GLU A 138 1.61 -5.19 -1.56
C GLU A 138 2.62 -6.32 -1.34
N ALA A 139 2.67 -7.32 -2.23
CA ALA A 139 3.63 -8.40 -2.16
C ALA A 139 5.08 -7.91 -2.36
N ASN A 140 5.29 -6.97 -3.27
CA ASN A 140 6.59 -6.39 -3.57
C ASN A 140 6.99 -5.25 -2.61
N LYS A 141 6.06 -4.78 -1.79
CA LYS A 141 6.32 -3.72 -0.81
C LYS A 141 7.35 -4.14 0.23
N GLY A 142 8.29 -3.24 0.51
CA GLY A 142 9.33 -3.47 1.51
C GLY A 142 10.37 -4.49 1.07
N ASP A 143 10.67 -4.59 -0.22
CA ASP A 143 11.79 -5.39 -0.75
C ASP A 143 13.10 -5.04 -0.05
N THR A 144 13.33 -3.75 0.16
CA THR A 144 14.42 -3.24 1.00
C THR A 144 13.84 -2.29 2.04
N THR A 145 14.08 -2.60 3.30
CA THR A 145 13.72 -1.76 4.44
C THR A 145 14.98 -1.34 5.17
N MET A 146 15.00 -0.09 5.63
CA MET A 146 16.08 0.45 6.44
C MET A 146 15.53 1.03 7.74
N SER A 147 16.08 0.61 8.86
CA SER A 147 15.75 1.12 10.18
C SER A 147 16.88 2.02 10.67
N VAL A 148 16.55 3.28 10.92
CA VAL A 148 17.53 4.30 11.29
C VAL A 148 17.03 5.12 12.48
N THR A 149 17.96 5.48 13.36
CA THR A 149 17.74 6.48 14.41
C THR A 149 18.44 7.76 13.99
N MET A 150 17.72 8.87 13.96
CA MET A 150 18.31 10.16 13.59
C MET A 150 19.00 10.81 14.80
N THR A 151 20.19 11.37 14.57
CA THR A 151 20.93 12.15 15.61
C THR A 151 20.18 13.38 16.08
N ARG A 152 19.32 13.94 15.22
CA ARG A 152 18.45 15.09 15.54
C ARG A 152 17.08 14.90 14.89
N ALA A 153 16.03 15.20 15.65
CA ALA A 153 14.66 15.15 15.13
C ALA A 153 14.45 16.14 13.97
N ASN A 154 13.90 15.64 12.87
CA ASN A 154 13.53 16.47 11.73
C ASN A 154 12.00 16.50 11.58
N ARG A 155 11.38 17.64 11.90
CA ARG A 155 9.91 17.82 11.89
C ARG A 155 9.28 17.69 10.49
N LYS A 156 10.08 17.71 9.42
CA LYS A 156 9.61 17.49 8.05
C LYS A 156 9.38 16.02 7.74
N ILE A 157 10.05 15.13 8.46
CA ILE A 157 9.90 13.68 8.30
C ILE A 157 8.74 13.22 9.17
N ILE A 158 7.65 12.93 8.51
CA ILE A 158 6.43 12.38 9.12
C ILE A 158 6.08 11.06 8.43
N ALA A 159 5.24 10.26 9.05
CA ALA A 159 4.76 9.01 8.42
C ALA A 159 4.23 9.28 7.01
N THR A 160 4.61 8.45 6.04
CA THR A 160 4.32 8.58 4.61
C THR A 160 5.06 9.72 3.88
N SER A 161 6.18 10.17 4.41
CA SER A 161 7.10 11.07 3.71
C SER A 161 8.16 10.27 2.96
N CYS A 162 8.58 10.77 1.79
CA CYS A 162 9.76 10.24 1.11
C CYS A 162 11.02 10.89 1.68
N VAL A 163 12.06 10.09 1.87
CA VAL A 163 13.41 10.53 2.23
C VAL A 163 14.43 9.98 1.24
N THR A 164 15.54 10.65 1.07
CA THR A 164 16.67 10.15 0.28
C THR A 164 17.77 9.74 1.24
N ILE A 165 18.30 8.54 1.10
CA ILE A 165 19.47 8.02 1.82
C ILE A 165 20.68 8.18 0.93
N LYS A 166 21.81 8.68 1.48
CA LYS A 166 23.07 8.85 0.76
C LYS A 166 24.27 8.49 1.63
N GLY A 167 25.30 7.88 1.01
CA GLY A 167 26.53 7.49 1.68
C GLY A 167 26.55 6.05 2.20
N PHE A 168 25.52 5.26 1.89
CA PHE A 168 25.41 3.86 2.31
C PHE A 168 25.61 2.87 1.14
N GLY A 169 26.25 3.32 0.08
CA GLY A 169 26.61 2.50 -1.07
C GLY A 169 25.38 1.95 -1.82
N LYS A 170 25.20 0.63 -1.83
CA LYS A 170 24.06 0.00 -2.53
C LYS A 170 22.69 0.32 -1.91
N LEU A 171 22.66 0.85 -0.70
CA LEU A 171 21.44 1.27 -0.03
C LEU A 171 21.09 2.74 -0.33
N ASP A 172 21.93 3.44 -1.09
CA ASP A 172 21.60 4.80 -1.52
C ASP A 172 20.35 4.79 -2.39
N GLY A 173 19.43 5.68 -2.09
CA GLY A 173 18.19 5.75 -2.85
C GLY A 173 17.10 6.54 -2.14
N LYS A 174 15.95 6.54 -2.77
CA LYS A 174 14.74 7.14 -2.22
C LYS A 174 13.91 6.07 -1.52
N TYR A 175 13.54 6.36 -0.29
CA TYR A 175 12.69 5.51 0.56
C TYR A 175 11.37 6.22 0.90
N TYR A 176 10.34 5.41 1.07
CA TYR A 176 8.99 5.83 1.47
C TYR A 176 8.58 5.12 2.76
#